data_285f2b43b4ee9fc65b9fa9bb9db5faa0
#
_entry.id   285f2b43b4ee9fc65b9fa9bb9db5faa0
#
_cell.length_a   1.000
_cell.length_b   1.000
_cell.length_c   1.000
_cell.angle_alpha   90.00
_cell.angle_beta   90.00
_cell.angle_gamma   90.00
#
_symmetry.space_group_name_H-M   'P 1'
#
loop_
_entity.id
_entity.type
_entity.pdbx_description
1 polymer ?
#
loop_
_entity_poly.entity_id
_entity_poly.type
_entity_poly.pdbx_seq_one_letter_code
_entity_poly.pdbx_strand_id
1 'polypeptide(L)'
;MTLAFIEEQYKELDNLNNKENPAVLTRNTSTGELFVRKIIPSSFAPVIEQLKDLSSKYLPKIEVMIPNGNQLIVYEEYINGKNLADLMKANATFEADEVTRLMLMLSDALTELHANAIIHRDIKPSNIMISSDGVLKLIDFDASRVFEVGKNQDTVNLGTIGYAAPEQYGYSQTDVRSDIYSIGVLMLELLLGKNTLPDKEHATSLEKIAMQAAAFDPEQRYQSIQDFRTAVKNDSLGPSYVSELSDFTELDNFSTESDWENVSADYEKNFVPWYKHIPGFRTGTPWKMIVGVLGYIFLLFGLFTPPTEGVKMSPIVNFFNNFFLIVPAFVIFTNLCGIWSKLPLLKSSSPGTRKAGIVIYIIVCVSIYGIYNEIFS
;
A
#
# COMPACT_ATOMS: atom_id res chain seq x y z
N MET A 1 36.49 -5.08 0.40
CA MET A 1 36.42 -4.90 1.85
C MET A 1 35.72 -6.13 2.41
N THR A 2 36.27 -6.84 3.41
CA THR A 2 35.65 -8.07 3.94
C THR A 2 34.61 -7.72 5.01
N LEU A 3 33.58 -8.58 5.16
CA LEU A 3 32.55 -8.38 6.19
C LEU A 3 33.15 -8.24 7.58
N ALA A 4 34.09 -9.10 7.96
CA ALA A 4 34.75 -9.06 9.26
C ALA A 4 35.45 -7.72 9.55
N PHE A 5 36.06 -7.10 8.54
CA PHE A 5 36.71 -5.78 8.69
C PHE A 5 35.68 -4.67 8.95
N ILE A 6 34.51 -4.73 8.32
CA ILE A 6 33.43 -3.75 8.52
C ILE A 6 32.79 -3.96 9.91
N GLU A 7 32.52 -5.21 10.33
CA GLU A 7 31.97 -5.48 11.67
C GLU A 7 32.89 -5.01 12.81
N GLU A 8 34.21 -5.02 12.60
CA GLU A 8 35.17 -4.45 13.55
C GLU A 8 35.10 -2.90 13.57
N GLN A 9 34.79 -2.27 12.43
CA GLN A 9 34.65 -0.81 12.34
C GLN A 9 33.33 -0.29 12.91
N TYR A 10 32.25 -1.08 12.89
CA TYR A 10 30.91 -0.64 13.30
C TYR A 10 30.45 -1.42 14.52
N LYS A 11 30.69 -0.86 15.72
CA LYS A 11 30.27 -1.46 16.98
C LYS A 11 28.76 -1.33 17.18
N GLU A 12 28.07 -2.45 17.39
CA GLU A 12 26.65 -2.49 17.73
C GLU A 12 26.40 -1.85 19.10
N LEU A 13 25.32 -1.05 19.19
CA LEU A 13 24.93 -0.35 20.41
C LEU A 13 23.57 -0.82 20.92
N ASP A 14 22.54 -0.85 20.05
CA ASP A 14 21.17 -1.17 20.44
C ASP A 14 20.32 -1.62 19.24
N ASN A 15 19.25 -2.36 19.49
CA ASN A 15 18.25 -2.72 18.51
C ASN A 15 17.18 -1.63 18.41
N LEU A 16 16.94 -1.10 17.20
CA LEU A 16 15.96 -0.05 16.98
C LEU A 16 14.52 -0.56 16.80
N ASN A 17 14.35 -1.87 16.61
CA ASN A 17 13.03 -2.50 16.52
C ASN A 17 13.10 -3.97 16.98
N ASN A 18 11.92 -4.60 17.18
CA ASN A 18 11.78 -5.99 17.64
C ASN A 18 11.46 -6.96 16.49
N LYS A 19 11.92 -6.69 15.27
CA LYS A 19 11.77 -7.61 14.11
C LYS A 19 12.75 -8.79 14.27
N GLU A 20 12.51 -9.88 13.51
CA GLU A 20 13.42 -11.04 13.42
C GLU A 20 14.84 -10.62 12.96
N ASN A 21 14.91 -9.71 11.97
CA ASN A 21 16.14 -9.03 11.57
C ASN A 21 16.03 -7.55 11.99
N PRO A 22 16.43 -7.19 13.21
CA PRO A 22 16.26 -5.83 13.68
C PRO A 22 17.19 -4.86 12.94
N ALA A 23 16.71 -3.62 12.76
CA ALA A 23 17.60 -2.51 12.48
C ALA A 23 18.44 -2.23 13.75
N VAL A 24 19.76 -2.17 13.62
CA VAL A 24 20.70 -2.05 14.73
C VAL A 24 21.39 -0.71 14.68
N LEU A 25 21.36 0.03 15.78
CA LEU A 25 22.16 1.23 15.98
C LEU A 25 23.62 0.82 16.14
N THR A 26 24.48 1.38 15.31
CA THR A 26 25.91 1.12 15.33
C THR A 26 26.71 2.41 15.43
N ARG A 27 27.93 2.32 15.93
CA ARG A 27 28.88 3.43 15.97
C ARG A 27 30.14 3.08 15.19
N ASN A 28 30.54 3.92 14.27
CA ASN A 28 31.84 3.83 13.63
C ASN A 28 32.95 4.11 14.68
N THR A 29 33.84 3.15 14.89
CA THR A 29 34.89 3.20 15.92
C THR A 29 35.96 4.25 15.61
N SER A 30 36.13 4.62 14.34
CA SER A 30 37.15 5.58 13.91
C SER A 30 36.63 7.04 13.93
N THR A 31 35.38 7.29 13.49
CA THR A 31 34.80 8.63 13.41
C THR A 31 33.91 8.96 14.62
N GLY A 32 33.38 7.95 15.32
CA GLY A 32 32.41 8.12 16.39
C GLY A 32 30.97 8.35 15.91
N GLU A 33 30.76 8.44 14.60
CA GLU A 33 29.46 8.68 13.97
C GLU A 33 28.51 7.47 14.15
N LEU A 34 27.22 7.75 14.19
CA LEU A 34 26.18 6.76 14.36
C LEU A 34 25.57 6.38 13.00
N PHE A 35 25.32 5.09 12.83
CA PHE A 35 24.70 4.50 11.64
C PHE A 35 23.63 3.47 12.05
N VAL A 36 22.72 3.19 11.13
CA VAL A 36 21.76 2.10 11.24
C VAL A 36 22.22 0.97 10.34
N ARG A 37 22.48 -0.20 10.92
CA ARG A 37 22.71 -1.43 10.17
C ARG A 37 21.40 -2.14 9.90
N LYS A 38 21.13 -2.46 8.64
CA LYS A 38 19.98 -3.28 8.20
C LYS A 38 20.48 -4.51 7.46
N ILE A 39 19.72 -5.61 7.56
CA ILE A 39 19.92 -6.82 6.77
C ILE A 39 18.67 -7.01 5.92
N ILE A 40 18.82 -6.89 4.62
CA ILE A 40 17.72 -6.94 3.65
C ILE A 40 18.00 -8.00 2.57
N PRO A 41 16.99 -8.49 1.82
CA PRO A 41 17.21 -9.41 0.70
C PRO A 41 18.12 -8.81 -0.38
N SER A 42 18.99 -9.63 -0.97
CA SER A 42 19.90 -9.18 -2.04
C SER A 42 19.19 -8.67 -3.30
N SER A 43 17.90 -8.99 -3.49
CA SER A 43 17.07 -8.46 -4.56
C SER A 43 16.91 -6.92 -4.54
N PHE A 44 17.16 -6.27 -3.39
CA PHE A 44 17.13 -4.82 -3.26
C PHE A 44 18.47 -4.14 -3.60
N ALA A 45 19.52 -4.90 -3.92
CA ALA A 45 20.83 -4.34 -4.26
C ALA A 45 20.77 -3.26 -5.36
N PRO A 46 20.02 -3.41 -6.47
CA PRO A 46 19.95 -2.37 -7.50
C PRO A 46 19.38 -1.04 -7.00
N VAL A 47 18.39 -1.08 -6.08
CA VAL A 47 17.82 0.13 -5.48
C VAL A 47 18.83 0.78 -4.54
N ILE A 48 19.47 0.00 -3.67
CA ILE A 48 20.44 0.51 -2.69
C ILE A 48 21.69 1.08 -3.37
N GLU A 49 22.16 0.48 -4.47
CA GLU A 49 23.26 1.00 -5.28
C GLU A 49 22.93 2.39 -5.83
N GLN A 50 21.74 2.56 -6.41
CA GLN A 50 21.32 3.86 -6.91
C GLN A 50 21.14 4.88 -5.78
N LEU A 51 20.52 4.49 -4.65
CA LEU A 51 20.37 5.36 -3.48
C LEU A 51 21.70 5.85 -2.93
N LYS A 52 22.76 5.02 -2.98
CA LYS A 52 24.10 5.38 -2.52
C LYS A 52 24.73 6.52 -3.32
N ASP A 53 24.37 6.65 -4.60
CA ASP A 53 24.86 7.69 -5.50
C ASP A 53 24.04 8.99 -5.39
N LEU A 54 22.90 8.97 -4.69
CA LEU A 54 22.08 10.16 -4.47
C LEU A 54 22.65 11.03 -3.34
N SER A 55 22.59 12.33 -3.53
CA SER A 55 23.04 13.32 -2.55
C SER A 55 21.88 14.19 -2.07
N SER A 56 20.89 13.55 -1.45
CA SER A 56 19.70 14.21 -0.94
C SER A 56 19.77 14.48 0.55
N LYS A 57 19.39 15.70 0.96
CA LYS A 57 19.19 15.99 2.38
C LYS A 57 17.89 15.37 2.95
N TYR A 58 17.02 14.87 2.08
CA TYR A 58 15.73 14.29 2.45
C TYR A 58 15.71 12.75 2.43
N LEU A 59 16.85 12.12 2.10
CA LEU A 59 17.05 10.67 2.12
C LEU A 59 18.21 10.34 3.07
N PRO A 60 18.20 9.17 3.74
CA PRO A 60 19.36 8.74 4.51
C PRO A 60 20.54 8.44 3.57
N LYS A 61 21.72 8.90 3.92
CA LYS A 61 22.95 8.56 3.19
C LYS A 61 23.28 7.09 3.39
N ILE A 62 23.50 6.35 2.31
CA ILE A 62 24.02 4.98 2.36
C ILE A 62 25.55 5.05 2.45
N GLU A 63 26.10 4.62 3.57
CA GLU A 63 27.55 4.64 3.80
C GLU A 63 28.24 3.39 3.27
N VAL A 64 27.72 2.22 3.62
CA VAL A 64 28.32 0.93 3.24
C VAL A 64 27.23 -0.04 2.84
N MET A 65 27.51 -0.82 1.80
CA MET A 65 26.67 -1.93 1.34
C MET A 65 27.56 -3.16 1.12
N ILE A 66 27.19 -4.30 1.71
CA ILE A 66 27.98 -5.54 1.66
C ILE A 66 27.09 -6.72 1.29
N PRO A 67 27.34 -7.37 0.17
CA PRO A 67 26.68 -8.65 -0.16
C PRO A 67 27.07 -9.74 0.86
N ASN A 68 26.05 -10.48 1.35
CA ASN A 68 26.21 -11.61 2.27
C ASN A 68 25.25 -12.76 1.87
N GLY A 69 25.68 -13.58 0.92
CA GLY A 69 24.84 -14.64 0.35
C GLY A 69 23.58 -14.08 -0.33
N ASN A 70 22.39 -14.51 0.12
CA ASN A 70 21.11 -14.01 -0.38
C ASN A 70 20.62 -12.74 0.33
N GLN A 71 21.48 -12.13 1.14
CA GLN A 71 21.20 -10.92 1.89
C GLN A 71 22.17 -9.81 1.54
N LEU A 72 21.80 -8.61 1.89
CA LEU A 72 22.60 -7.40 1.79
C LEU A 72 22.65 -6.75 3.18
N ILE A 73 23.85 -6.46 3.65
CA ILE A 73 24.06 -5.69 4.88
C ILE A 73 24.28 -4.25 4.46
N VAL A 74 23.45 -3.35 4.95
CA VAL A 74 23.48 -1.92 4.63
C VAL A 74 23.73 -1.12 5.90
N TYR A 75 24.66 -0.19 5.86
CA TYR A 75 24.86 0.83 6.88
C TYR A 75 24.42 2.16 6.31
N GLU A 76 23.40 2.75 6.92
CA GLU A 76 22.84 4.03 6.50
C GLU A 76 22.90 5.06 7.62
N GLU A 77 22.79 6.32 7.28
CA GLU A 77 22.75 7.45 8.21
C GLU A 77 21.75 7.21 9.35
N TYR A 78 22.20 7.38 10.59
CA TYR A 78 21.29 7.43 11.73
C TYR A 78 20.63 8.80 11.83
N ILE A 79 19.31 8.84 11.75
CA ILE A 79 18.52 10.07 11.86
C ILE A 79 18.17 10.30 13.34
N ASN A 80 18.79 11.31 13.94
CA ASN A 80 18.42 11.76 15.29
C ASN A 80 17.10 12.56 15.22
N GLY A 81 15.98 11.93 15.51
CA GLY A 81 14.66 12.55 15.35
C GLY A 81 13.52 11.67 15.82
N LYS A 82 12.32 12.05 15.44
CA LYS A 82 11.08 11.28 15.70
C LYS A 82 10.43 10.88 14.38
N ASN A 83 9.82 9.70 14.33
CA ASN A 83 9.01 9.36 13.17
C ASN A 83 7.67 10.12 13.19
N LEU A 84 7.12 10.36 12.01
CA LEU A 84 5.89 11.13 11.86
C LEU A 84 4.70 10.42 12.50
N ALA A 85 4.69 9.07 12.55
CA ALA A 85 3.62 8.32 13.21
C ALA A 85 3.57 8.59 14.72
N ASP A 86 4.71 8.78 15.38
CA ASP A 86 4.74 9.12 16.80
C ASP A 86 4.33 10.58 17.04
N LEU A 87 4.67 11.49 16.12
CA LEU A 87 4.19 12.87 16.17
C LEU A 87 2.66 12.93 15.99
N MET A 88 2.09 12.15 15.07
CA MET A 88 0.65 12.05 14.84
C MET A 88 -0.11 11.42 16.01
N LYS A 89 0.52 10.56 16.81
CA LYS A 89 -0.10 10.07 18.07
C LYS A 89 -0.22 11.17 19.12
N ALA A 90 0.70 12.10 19.12
CA ALA A 90 0.68 13.23 20.06
C ALA A 90 -0.26 14.36 19.60
N ASN A 91 -0.42 14.54 18.29
CA ASN A 91 -1.22 15.59 17.66
C ASN A 91 -2.26 14.95 16.75
N ALA A 92 -3.54 15.21 16.96
CA ALA A 92 -4.61 14.67 16.12
C ALA A 92 -4.57 15.21 14.69
N THR A 93 -4.22 16.48 14.53
CA THR A 93 -4.07 17.20 13.25
C THR A 93 -2.85 18.12 13.30
N PHE A 94 -2.43 18.60 12.13
CA PHE A 94 -1.34 19.54 11.96
C PHE A 94 -1.86 20.83 11.31
N GLU A 95 -1.22 21.96 11.61
CA GLU A 95 -1.54 23.23 10.97
C GLU A 95 -1.20 23.21 9.48
N ALA A 96 -1.98 23.90 8.66
CA ALA A 96 -1.85 23.91 7.20
C ALA A 96 -0.44 24.25 6.72
N ASP A 97 0.23 25.23 7.34
CA ASP A 97 1.59 25.66 7.01
C ASP A 97 2.62 24.54 7.30
N GLU A 98 2.40 23.79 8.39
CA GLU A 98 3.26 22.68 8.75
C GLU A 98 3.08 21.52 7.77
N VAL A 99 1.83 21.19 7.41
CA VAL A 99 1.54 20.18 6.37
C VAL A 99 2.15 20.58 5.05
N THR A 100 1.96 21.83 4.63
CA THR A 100 2.58 22.37 3.41
C THR A 100 4.09 22.17 3.40
N ARG A 101 4.77 22.55 4.48
CA ARG A 101 6.22 22.38 4.63
C ARG A 101 6.65 20.92 4.53
N LEU A 102 5.94 20.01 5.20
CA LEU A 102 6.21 18.56 5.15
C LEU A 102 6.02 18.01 3.74
N MET A 103 4.93 18.38 3.05
CA MET A 103 4.64 17.94 1.69
C MET A 103 5.68 18.43 0.68
N LEU A 104 6.15 19.66 0.82
CA LEU A 104 7.23 20.19 -0.05
C LEU A 104 8.54 19.42 0.14
N MET A 105 8.97 19.15 1.38
CA MET A 105 10.18 18.38 1.67
C MET A 105 10.05 16.93 1.17
N LEU A 106 8.88 16.29 1.35
CA LEU A 106 8.63 14.94 0.87
C LEU A 106 8.59 14.88 -0.66
N SER A 107 8.03 15.92 -1.30
CA SER A 107 8.06 16.05 -2.76
C SER A 107 9.49 16.21 -3.30
N ASP A 108 10.37 16.93 -2.59
CA ASP A 108 11.78 17.05 -2.97
C ASP A 108 12.51 15.70 -2.88
N ALA A 109 12.24 14.88 -1.82
CA ALA A 109 12.76 13.52 -1.71
C ALA A 109 12.31 12.65 -2.89
N LEU A 110 11.00 12.66 -3.18
CA LEU A 110 10.43 11.86 -4.27
C LEU A 110 10.87 12.33 -5.66
N THR A 111 11.15 13.62 -5.83
CA THR A 111 11.70 14.15 -7.09
C THR A 111 13.03 13.48 -7.43
N GLU A 112 13.93 13.34 -6.45
CA GLU A 112 15.21 12.68 -6.65
C GLU A 112 15.06 11.18 -6.92
N LEU A 113 14.16 10.49 -6.19
CA LEU A 113 13.88 9.07 -6.42
C LEU A 113 13.30 8.82 -7.82
N HIS A 114 12.26 9.57 -8.19
CA HIS A 114 11.57 9.40 -9.48
C HIS A 114 12.47 9.76 -10.68
N ALA A 115 13.36 10.75 -10.54
CA ALA A 115 14.35 11.09 -11.56
C ALA A 115 15.34 9.94 -11.82
N ASN A 116 15.54 9.06 -10.83
CA ASN A 116 16.35 7.84 -10.94
C ASN A 116 15.51 6.58 -11.14
N ALA A 117 14.26 6.73 -11.58
CA ALA A 117 13.31 5.63 -11.81
C ALA A 117 13.07 4.75 -10.57
N ILE A 118 13.30 5.25 -9.35
CA ILE A 118 13.01 4.55 -8.11
C ILE A 118 11.61 4.94 -7.63
N ILE A 119 10.74 3.96 -7.41
CA ILE A 119 9.43 4.11 -6.80
C ILE A 119 9.52 3.58 -5.37
N HIS A 120 9.08 4.37 -4.38
CA HIS A 120 9.20 4.02 -2.96
C HIS A 120 8.18 2.95 -2.52
N ARG A 121 6.90 3.08 -2.92
CA ARG A 121 5.81 2.12 -2.75
C ARG A 121 5.30 1.89 -1.31
N ASP A 122 5.93 2.48 -0.30
CA ASP A 122 5.52 2.33 1.10
C ASP A 122 5.63 3.67 1.86
N ILE A 123 5.12 4.76 1.25
CA ILE A 123 5.04 6.08 1.90
C ILE A 123 3.94 6.04 2.95
N LYS A 124 4.35 6.23 4.21
CA LYS A 124 3.47 6.24 5.40
C LYS A 124 4.16 6.96 6.55
N PRO A 125 3.42 7.37 7.59
CA PRO A 125 3.99 8.11 8.70
C PRO A 125 5.18 7.45 9.40
N SER A 126 5.19 6.12 9.54
CA SER A 126 6.30 5.38 10.19
C SER A 126 7.58 5.36 9.37
N ASN A 127 7.51 5.62 8.05
CA ASN A 127 8.65 5.66 7.15
C ASN A 127 9.14 7.09 6.88
N ILE A 128 8.66 8.06 7.65
CA ILE A 128 9.07 9.47 7.60
C ILE A 128 9.62 9.86 8.96
N MET A 129 10.86 10.32 8.98
CA MET A 129 11.51 10.86 10.16
C MET A 129 11.57 12.39 10.07
N ILE A 130 11.35 13.08 11.18
CA ILE A 130 11.65 14.51 11.34
C ILE A 130 12.84 14.58 12.26
N SER A 131 13.98 15.03 11.72
CA SER A 131 15.21 15.17 12.46
C SER A 131 15.15 16.32 13.47
N SER A 132 16.09 16.38 14.41
CA SER A 132 16.11 17.38 15.47
C SER A 132 16.27 18.83 14.96
N ASP A 133 16.78 19.00 13.75
CA ASP A 133 16.88 20.31 13.03
C ASP A 133 15.65 20.58 12.13
N GLY A 134 14.60 19.74 12.21
CA GLY A 134 13.33 19.95 11.52
C GLY A 134 13.32 19.54 10.05
N VAL A 135 14.34 18.79 9.58
CA VAL A 135 14.39 18.26 8.21
C VAL A 135 13.66 16.93 8.15
N LEU A 136 12.78 16.80 7.16
CA LEU A 136 12.13 15.51 6.84
C LEU A 136 13.15 14.58 6.17
N LYS A 137 13.15 13.31 6.59
CA LYS A 137 13.87 12.23 5.91
C LYS A 137 12.92 11.08 5.61
N LEU A 138 12.81 10.68 4.34
CA LEU A 138 12.06 9.50 3.91
C LEU A 138 12.97 8.27 4.05
N ILE A 139 12.55 7.31 4.83
CA ILE A 139 13.33 6.11 5.21
C ILE A 139 12.63 4.83 4.78
N ASP A 140 13.33 3.70 4.86
CA ASP A 140 12.82 2.33 4.65
C ASP A 140 12.42 2.02 3.20
N PHE A 141 13.42 1.55 2.42
CA PHE A 141 13.29 1.22 1.01
C PHE A 141 13.02 -0.28 0.76
N ASP A 142 12.55 -1.03 1.77
CA ASP A 142 12.32 -2.47 1.68
C ASP A 142 11.16 -2.88 0.74
N ALA A 143 10.35 -1.92 0.30
CA ALA A 143 9.30 -2.11 -0.70
C ALA A 143 9.64 -1.46 -2.06
N SER A 144 10.75 -0.71 -2.12
CA SER A 144 11.10 0.09 -3.30
C SER A 144 11.61 -0.75 -4.45
N ARG A 145 11.46 -0.22 -5.66
CA ARG A 145 11.99 -0.86 -6.86
C ARG A 145 12.46 0.16 -7.90
N VAL A 146 13.36 -0.29 -8.77
CA VAL A 146 13.64 0.42 -10.02
C VAL A 146 12.53 0.12 -11.02
N PHE A 147 11.95 1.17 -11.61
CA PHE A 147 10.89 1.05 -12.62
C PHE A 147 11.46 0.54 -13.92
N GLU A 148 10.86 -0.53 -14.47
CA GLU A 148 11.21 -1.10 -15.77
C GLU A 148 10.05 -0.97 -16.75
N VAL A 149 10.27 -0.28 -17.86
CA VAL A 149 9.26 -0.14 -18.93
C VAL A 149 8.98 -1.52 -19.56
N GLY A 150 7.69 -1.87 -19.69
CA GLY A 150 7.25 -3.10 -20.37
C GLY A 150 6.88 -4.29 -19.48
N LYS A 151 6.98 -4.18 -18.17
CA LYS A 151 6.35 -5.14 -17.25
C LYS A 151 4.87 -4.80 -17.08
N ASN A 152 3.99 -5.78 -17.23
CA ASN A 152 2.53 -5.54 -17.20
C ASN A 152 1.90 -5.71 -15.81
N GLN A 153 2.60 -6.30 -14.85
CA GLN A 153 2.11 -6.52 -13.47
C GLN A 153 3.28 -6.64 -12.47
N ASP A 154 3.03 -6.19 -11.25
CA ASP A 154 3.91 -6.46 -10.13
C ASP A 154 3.72 -7.90 -9.64
N THR A 155 4.83 -8.57 -9.33
CA THR A 155 4.84 -9.99 -8.91
C THR A 155 4.48 -10.16 -7.43
N VAL A 156 4.47 -9.08 -6.64
CA VAL A 156 4.21 -9.12 -5.20
C VAL A 156 3.32 -7.93 -4.82
N ASN A 157 2.23 -8.20 -4.10
CA ASN A 157 1.41 -7.18 -3.50
C ASN A 157 2.21 -6.53 -2.36
N LEU A 158 2.63 -5.29 -2.53
CA LEU A 158 3.41 -4.54 -1.57
C LEU A 158 2.69 -3.23 -1.22
N GLY A 159 2.75 -2.88 0.04
CA GLY A 159 2.22 -1.63 0.54
C GLY A 159 1.44 -1.79 1.84
N THR A 160 1.39 -0.73 2.63
CA THR A 160 0.67 -0.69 3.90
C THR A 160 -0.80 -0.37 3.66
N ILE A 161 -1.70 -1.21 4.17
CA ILE A 161 -3.15 -0.99 4.09
C ILE A 161 -3.48 0.42 4.59
N GLY A 162 -4.22 1.17 3.77
CA GLY A 162 -4.61 2.54 4.05
C GLY A 162 -3.80 3.59 3.32
N TYR A 163 -2.53 3.33 2.96
CA TYR A 163 -1.66 4.26 2.21
C TYR A 163 -1.32 3.74 0.81
N ALA A 164 -1.31 2.43 0.62
CA ALA A 164 -0.96 1.82 -0.66
C ALA A 164 -1.99 2.13 -1.74
N ALA A 165 -1.49 2.51 -2.91
CA ALA A 165 -2.33 2.81 -4.06
C ALA A 165 -3.09 1.56 -4.54
N PRO A 166 -4.29 1.71 -5.13
CA PRO A 166 -5.12 0.58 -5.57
C PRO A 166 -4.40 -0.39 -6.51
N GLU A 167 -3.55 0.11 -7.40
CA GLU A 167 -2.77 -0.71 -8.34
C GLU A 167 -1.74 -1.61 -7.64
N GLN A 168 -1.26 -1.26 -6.45
CA GLN A 168 -0.31 -2.08 -5.67
C GLN A 168 -0.91 -3.40 -5.18
N TYR A 169 -2.23 -3.53 -5.25
CA TYR A 169 -2.93 -4.78 -4.93
C TYR A 169 -3.04 -5.75 -6.11
N GLY A 170 -2.19 -5.59 -7.14
CA GLY A 170 -2.08 -6.55 -8.26
C GLY A 170 -2.97 -6.26 -9.45
N TYR A 171 -3.57 -5.06 -9.54
CA TYR A 171 -4.43 -4.69 -10.67
C TYR A 171 -3.64 -4.19 -11.89
N SER A 172 -2.50 -3.55 -11.68
CA SER A 172 -1.61 -3.06 -12.73
C SER A 172 -0.16 -2.90 -12.24
N GLN A 173 0.73 -2.48 -13.13
CA GLN A 173 2.09 -2.11 -12.74
C GLN A 173 2.08 -0.79 -11.96
N THR A 174 2.82 -0.72 -10.85
CA THR A 174 3.03 0.52 -10.11
C THR A 174 4.01 1.43 -10.84
N ASP A 175 3.73 2.72 -10.85
CA ASP A 175 4.60 3.78 -11.35
C ASP A 175 4.71 4.93 -10.31
N VAL A 176 5.28 6.06 -10.68
CA VAL A 176 5.48 7.22 -9.81
C VAL A 176 4.17 7.74 -9.21
N ARG A 177 3.03 7.52 -9.87
CA ARG A 177 1.70 7.92 -9.41
C ARG A 177 1.20 7.10 -8.21
N SER A 178 1.80 5.95 -7.95
CA SER A 178 1.53 5.18 -6.72
C SER A 178 2.08 5.91 -5.48
N ASP A 179 3.26 6.51 -5.57
CA ASP A 179 3.80 7.35 -4.50
C ASP A 179 2.99 8.64 -4.33
N ILE A 180 2.49 9.22 -5.43
CA ILE A 180 1.61 10.41 -5.40
C ILE A 180 0.29 10.09 -4.68
N TYR A 181 -0.28 8.91 -4.89
CA TYR A 181 -1.45 8.48 -4.12
C TYR A 181 -1.15 8.44 -2.62
N SER A 182 -0.05 7.80 -2.24
CA SER A 182 0.32 7.63 -0.83
C SER A 182 0.59 8.97 -0.14
N ILE A 183 1.22 9.94 -0.81
CA ILE A 183 1.42 11.29 -0.27
C ILE A 183 0.09 12.05 -0.14
N GLY A 184 -0.85 11.86 -1.07
CA GLY A 184 -2.20 12.44 -0.99
C GLY A 184 -2.97 11.94 0.24
N VAL A 185 -2.96 10.62 0.47
CA VAL A 185 -3.59 10.01 1.66
C VAL A 185 -2.94 10.52 2.94
N LEU A 186 -1.61 10.57 2.98
CA LEU A 186 -0.87 11.10 4.13
C LEU A 186 -1.23 12.57 4.42
N MET A 187 -1.31 13.39 3.38
CA MET A 187 -1.68 14.80 3.50
C MET A 187 -3.08 14.98 4.08
N LEU A 188 -4.07 14.19 3.61
CA LEU A 188 -5.42 14.18 4.19
C LEU A 188 -5.42 13.79 5.66
N GLU A 189 -4.65 12.75 6.04
CA GLU A 189 -4.58 12.31 7.43
C GLU A 189 -3.94 13.37 8.35
N LEU A 190 -2.95 14.12 7.86
CA LEU A 190 -2.32 15.20 8.61
C LEU A 190 -3.28 16.39 8.81
N LEU A 191 -4.05 16.76 7.78
CA LEU A 191 -5.00 17.87 7.83
C LEU A 191 -6.24 17.57 8.67
N LEU A 192 -6.82 16.38 8.49
CA LEU A 192 -8.16 16.03 8.99
C LEU A 192 -8.13 15.07 10.19
N GLY A 193 -6.99 14.45 10.47
CA GLY A 193 -6.86 13.38 11.42
C GLY A 193 -7.21 12.01 10.82
N LYS A 194 -6.88 10.96 11.56
CA LYS A 194 -6.99 9.57 11.11
C LYS A 194 -8.44 9.15 10.85
N ASN A 195 -8.68 8.47 9.74
CA ASN A 195 -9.99 7.98 9.31
C ASN A 195 -11.06 9.08 9.09
N THR A 196 -10.65 10.33 8.98
CA THR A 196 -11.56 11.43 8.66
C THR A 196 -11.61 11.59 7.13
N LEU A 197 -12.82 11.64 6.58
CA LEU A 197 -13.04 11.93 5.17
C LEU A 197 -13.21 13.44 4.98
N PRO A 198 -12.68 14.02 3.89
CA PRO A 198 -12.87 15.43 3.58
C PRO A 198 -14.35 15.74 3.33
N ASP A 199 -14.81 16.87 3.83
CA ASP A 199 -16.10 17.42 3.44
C ASP A 199 -15.97 18.07 2.06
N LYS A 200 -16.59 17.47 1.06
CA LYS A 200 -16.46 17.88 -0.35
C LYS A 200 -16.96 19.29 -0.63
N GLU A 201 -18.03 19.69 0.03
CA GLU A 201 -18.66 21.01 -0.18
C GLU A 201 -17.84 22.13 0.45
N HIS A 202 -17.11 21.83 1.54
CA HIS A 202 -16.37 22.81 2.32
C HIS A 202 -14.85 22.55 2.36
N ALA A 203 -14.34 21.66 1.48
CA ALA A 203 -12.92 21.34 1.44
C ALA A 203 -12.05 22.56 1.15
N THR A 204 -10.98 22.73 1.93
CA THR A 204 -9.96 23.74 1.68
C THR A 204 -9.20 23.44 0.38
N SER A 205 -8.43 24.41 -0.13
CA SER A 205 -7.60 24.18 -1.32
C SER A 205 -6.55 23.10 -1.11
N LEU A 206 -5.90 23.02 0.07
CA LEU A 206 -4.96 21.94 0.43
C LEU A 206 -5.64 20.57 0.47
N GLU A 207 -6.84 20.47 1.02
CA GLU A 207 -7.61 19.22 1.01
C GLU A 207 -7.96 18.79 -0.41
N LYS A 208 -8.34 19.73 -1.30
CA LYS A 208 -8.60 19.44 -2.71
C LYS A 208 -7.36 18.91 -3.43
N ILE A 209 -6.19 19.52 -3.18
CA ILE A 209 -4.90 19.02 -3.72
C ILE A 209 -4.63 17.59 -3.24
N ALA A 210 -4.82 17.33 -1.95
CA ALA A 210 -4.63 16.01 -1.38
C ALA A 210 -5.62 14.97 -1.94
N MET A 211 -6.89 15.34 -2.13
CA MET A 211 -7.93 14.50 -2.75
C MET A 211 -7.60 14.13 -4.19
N GLN A 212 -7.13 15.10 -4.99
CA GLN A 212 -6.68 14.83 -6.35
C GLN A 212 -5.49 13.87 -6.37
N ALA A 213 -4.50 14.07 -5.52
CA ALA A 213 -3.36 13.16 -5.40
C ALA A 213 -3.80 11.74 -5.02
N ALA A 214 -4.78 11.60 -4.12
CA ALA A 214 -5.35 10.34 -3.65
C ALA A 214 -6.50 9.80 -4.53
N ALA A 215 -6.68 10.27 -5.77
CA ALA A 215 -7.69 9.76 -6.68
C ALA A 215 -7.47 8.27 -6.95
N PHE A 216 -8.58 7.50 -7.05
CA PHE A 216 -8.52 6.05 -7.29
C PHE A 216 -7.87 5.72 -8.63
N ASP A 217 -8.30 6.41 -9.68
CA ASP A 217 -7.74 6.28 -11.02
C ASP A 217 -6.41 7.03 -11.12
N PRO A 218 -5.28 6.38 -11.47
CA PRO A 218 -3.99 7.04 -11.67
C PRO A 218 -4.02 8.18 -12.71
N GLU A 219 -4.90 8.12 -13.72
CA GLU A 219 -5.01 9.16 -14.75
C GLU A 219 -5.61 10.48 -14.21
N GLN A 220 -6.34 10.42 -13.09
CA GLN A 220 -6.91 11.59 -12.43
C GLN A 220 -5.98 12.22 -11.40
N ARG A 221 -4.88 11.55 -11.06
CA ARG A 221 -3.86 12.07 -10.15
C ARG A 221 -2.95 13.08 -10.86
N TYR A 222 -2.13 13.78 -10.07
CA TYR A 222 -0.97 14.45 -10.65
C TYR A 222 -0.09 13.44 -11.39
N GLN A 223 0.36 13.78 -12.59
CA GLN A 223 1.13 12.86 -13.42
C GLN A 223 2.63 12.85 -13.07
N SER A 224 3.09 13.85 -12.32
CA SER A 224 4.43 13.89 -11.74
C SER A 224 4.40 14.44 -10.32
N ILE A 225 5.43 14.13 -9.54
CA ILE A 225 5.58 14.70 -8.20
C ILE A 225 5.86 16.21 -8.25
N GLN A 226 6.41 16.71 -9.36
CA GLN A 226 6.63 18.12 -9.60
C GLN A 226 5.32 18.88 -9.76
N ASP A 227 4.32 18.28 -10.43
CA ASP A 227 2.98 18.88 -10.58
C ASP A 227 2.29 18.99 -9.22
N PHE A 228 2.33 17.92 -8.42
CA PHE A 228 1.82 17.93 -7.04
C PHE A 228 2.54 19.00 -6.18
N ARG A 229 3.88 19.03 -6.23
CA ARG A 229 4.70 20.00 -5.50
C ARG A 229 4.35 21.45 -5.88
N THR A 230 4.13 21.68 -7.17
CA THR A 230 3.77 23.00 -7.70
C THR A 230 2.39 23.42 -7.18
N ALA A 231 1.39 22.53 -7.17
CA ALA A 231 0.08 22.79 -6.63
C ALA A 231 0.14 23.18 -5.14
N VAL A 232 0.86 22.40 -4.32
CA VAL A 232 1.06 22.68 -2.89
C VAL A 232 1.76 24.02 -2.66
N LYS A 233 2.80 24.32 -3.47
CA LYS A 233 3.56 25.58 -3.37
C LYS A 233 2.70 26.78 -3.73
N ASN A 234 1.92 26.71 -4.81
CA ASN A 234 1.05 27.80 -5.26
C ASN A 234 -0.04 28.13 -4.23
N ASP A 235 -0.61 27.11 -3.58
CA ASP A 235 -1.58 27.31 -2.51
C ASP A 235 -0.98 28.11 -1.33
N SER A 236 0.26 27.82 -0.94
CA SER A 236 0.95 28.52 0.15
C SER A 236 1.27 30.00 -0.14
N LEU A 237 1.39 30.38 -1.42
CA LEU A 237 1.68 31.75 -1.83
C LEU A 237 0.45 32.66 -1.81
N GLY A 238 -0.76 32.09 -1.74
CA GLY A 238 -2.04 32.81 -1.73
C GLY A 238 -2.43 33.41 -3.09
N PRO A 239 -3.69 33.86 -3.26
CA PRO A 239 -4.23 34.30 -4.55
C PRO A 239 -3.52 35.53 -5.16
N SER A 240 -2.89 36.37 -4.35
CA SER A 240 -2.24 37.59 -4.83
C SER A 240 -0.90 37.35 -5.58
N TYR A 241 -0.25 36.23 -5.34
CA TYR A 241 1.01 35.91 -6.02
C TYR A 241 0.82 35.17 -7.34
N VAL A 242 -0.32 34.45 -7.47
CA VAL A 242 -0.69 33.73 -8.70
C VAL A 242 -0.99 34.69 -9.86
N SER A 243 -1.48 35.91 -9.57
CA SER A 243 -1.76 36.92 -10.62
C SER A 243 -0.50 37.51 -11.27
N GLU A 244 0.67 37.46 -10.61
CA GLU A 244 1.94 37.90 -11.19
C GLU A 244 2.63 36.84 -12.04
N LEU A 245 2.28 35.56 -11.85
CA LEU A 245 2.81 34.41 -12.62
C LEU A 245 1.95 34.05 -13.83
N SER A 246 0.73 34.60 -13.96
CA SER A 246 -0.20 34.32 -15.06
C SER A 246 0.24 34.88 -16.43
N ASP A 247 1.31 35.70 -16.46
CA ASP A 247 1.93 36.15 -17.73
C ASP A 247 2.91 35.13 -18.35
N PHE A 248 3.11 33.99 -17.70
CA PHE A 248 3.93 32.89 -18.22
C PHE A 248 3.16 31.56 -18.13
N THR A 249 2.67 31.12 -19.27
CA THR A 249 2.19 29.80 -19.63
C THR A 249 0.67 29.59 -19.70
N GLU A 250 0.26 29.22 -20.90
CA GLU A 250 -0.97 28.50 -21.26
C GLU A 250 -1.13 27.23 -20.39
N LEU A 251 -1.79 27.36 -19.25
CA LEU A 251 -2.30 26.24 -18.45
C LEU A 251 -3.78 26.50 -18.10
N ASP A 252 -4.52 27.08 -19.04
CA ASP A 252 -5.97 27.27 -18.96
C ASP A 252 -6.72 26.03 -19.47
N ASN A 253 -6.67 24.91 -18.73
CA ASN A 253 -7.62 23.82 -18.99
C ASN A 253 -8.02 23.01 -17.74
N PHE A 254 -7.82 23.51 -16.53
CA PHE A 254 -8.27 22.83 -15.31
C PHE A 254 -8.88 23.81 -14.31
N SER A 255 -10.05 24.33 -14.61
CA SER A 255 -10.81 25.12 -13.64
C SER A 255 -12.30 25.24 -13.99
N THR A 256 -13.01 24.14 -14.01
CA THR A 256 -14.45 24.20 -13.86
C THR A 256 -14.86 23.41 -12.63
N GLU A 257 -15.81 23.97 -11.86
CA GLU A 257 -16.40 23.37 -10.68
C GLU A 257 -16.91 21.93 -10.94
N SER A 258 -17.24 21.64 -12.22
CA SER A 258 -17.67 20.34 -12.74
C SER A 258 -16.55 19.28 -12.72
N ASP A 259 -15.27 19.65 -12.80
CA ASP A 259 -14.17 18.69 -12.80
C ASP A 259 -13.90 18.14 -11.41
N TRP A 260 -14.09 18.98 -10.38
CA TRP A 260 -13.98 18.59 -8.96
C TRP A 260 -15.16 17.72 -8.51
N GLU A 261 -16.37 17.97 -9.01
CA GLU A 261 -17.52 17.11 -8.76
C GLU A 261 -17.29 15.69 -9.27
N ASN A 262 -16.66 15.55 -10.44
CA ASN A 262 -16.33 14.24 -11.00
C ASN A 262 -15.25 13.50 -10.19
N VAL A 263 -14.16 14.20 -9.79
CA VAL A 263 -13.08 13.61 -8.97
C VAL A 263 -13.62 13.17 -7.61
N SER A 264 -14.42 14.01 -6.97
CA SER A 264 -14.98 13.72 -5.67
C SER A 264 -16.07 12.64 -5.71
N ALA A 265 -16.93 12.64 -6.72
CA ALA A 265 -17.93 11.59 -6.93
C ALA A 265 -17.27 10.23 -7.21
N ASP A 266 -16.12 10.24 -7.89
CA ASP A 266 -15.37 9.04 -8.21
C ASP A 266 -14.64 8.49 -6.96
N TYR A 267 -14.15 9.36 -6.06
CA TYR A 267 -13.58 8.95 -4.78
C TYR A 267 -14.60 8.23 -3.90
N GLU A 268 -15.83 8.77 -3.71
CA GLU A 268 -16.88 8.08 -2.95
C GLU A 268 -17.40 6.82 -3.65
N LYS A 269 -17.53 6.88 -4.98
CA LYS A 269 -18.05 5.78 -5.77
C LYS A 269 -17.06 4.62 -5.83
N ASN A 270 -15.76 4.91 -5.79
CA ASN A 270 -14.70 3.95 -6.01
C ASN A 270 -13.89 3.64 -4.72
N PHE A 271 -14.02 4.45 -3.63
CA PHE A 271 -13.49 4.07 -2.32
C PHE A 271 -14.27 2.86 -1.80
N VAL A 272 -13.81 1.68 -2.17
CA VAL A 272 -14.34 0.43 -1.67
C VAL A 272 -13.53 0.04 -0.44
N PRO A 273 -14.03 0.23 0.79
CA PRO A 273 -13.36 -0.24 2.00
C PRO A 273 -12.95 -1.70 1.82
N TRP A 274 -11.79 -2.09 2.29
CA TRP A 274 -11.20 -3.43 2.12
C TRP A 274 -12.18 -4.58 2.42
N TYR A 275 -13.06 -4.40 3.43
CA TYR A 275 -14.07 -5.39 3.78
C TYR A 275 -15.12 -5.60 2.67
N LYS A 276 -15.31 -4.63 1.76
CA LYS A 276 -16.22 -4.80 0.62
C LYS A 276 -15.68 -5.75 -0.46
N HIS A 277 -14.40 -6.09 -0.43
CA HIS A 277 -13.84 -7.14 -1.27
C HIS A 277 -14.19 -8.55 -0.74
N ILE A 278 -14.59 -8.64 0.53
CA ILE A 278 -15.00 -9.90 1.15
C ILE A 278 -16.44 -10.20 0.76
N PRO A 279 -16.75 -11.40 0.21
CA PRO A 279 -18.12 -11.81 -0.07
C PRO A 279 -19.01 -11.68 1.18
N GLY A 280 -20.21 -11.14 1.00
CA GLY A 280 -21.12 -10.80 2.10
C GLY A 280 -20.98 -9.37 2.61
N PHE A 281 -19.82 -8.71 2.41
CA PHE A 281 -19.56 -7.34 2.87
C PHE A 281 -19.64 -6.30 1.74
N ARG A 282 -19.67 -6.72 0.48
CA ARG A 282 -19.62 -5.88 -0.72
C ARG A 282 -20.65 -4.77 -0.78
N THR A 283 -21.84 -4.97 -0.20
CA THR A 283 -22.94 -4.00 -0.27
C THR A 283 -22.95 -3.01 0.89
N GLY A 284 -22.08 -3.19 1.91
CA GLY A 284 -22.09 -2.39 3.13
C GLY A 284 -23.37 -2.48 3.97
N THR A 285 -24.33 -3.35 3.59
CA THR A 285 -25.62 -3.49 4.28
C THR A 285 -25.41 -4.33 5.54
N PRO A 286 -25.72 -3.82 6.76
CA PRO A 286 -25.37 -4.49 8.03
C PRO A 286 -25.85 -5.93 8.13
N TRP A 287 -27.11 -6.23 7.74
CA TRP A 287 -27.64 -7.59 7.82
C TRP A 287 -26.90 -8.58 6.88
N LYS A 288 -26.46 -8.12 5.69
CA LYS A 288 -25.70 -8.96 4.75
C LYS A 288 -24.27 -9.22 5.27
N MET A 289 -23.70 -8.28 5.99
CA MET A 289 -22.41 -8.46 6.67
C MET A 289 -22.52 -9.52 7.77
N ILE A 290 -23.59 -9.49 8.57
CA ILE A 290 -23.87 -10.51 9.59
C ILE A 290 -23.98 -11.88 8.95
N VAL A 291 -24.76 -12.02 7.86
CA VAL A 291 -24.90 -13.28 7.11
C VAL A 291 -23.54 -13.73 6.55
N GLY A 292 -22.71 -12.80 6.07
CA GLY A 292 -21.35 -13.09 5.62
C GLY A 292 -20.49 -13.69 6.74
N VAL A 293 -20.45 -13.05 7.91
CA VAL A 293 -19.72 -13.56 9.09
C VAL A 293 -20.20 -14.96 9.48
N LEU A 294 -21.50 -15.17 9.58
CA LEU A 294 -22.08 -16.48 9.90
C LEU A 294 -21.70 -17.53 8.85
N GLY A 295 -21.68 -17.16 7.57
CA GLY A 295 -21.22 -18.02 6.49
C GLY A 295 -19.75 -18.44 6.62
N TYR A 296 -18.85 -17.52 6.98
CA TYR A 296 -17.44 -17.82 7.22
C TYR A 296 -17.22 -18.69 8.47
N ILE A 297 -17.97 -18.43 9.54
CA ILE A 297 -17.96 -19.26 10.74
C ILE A 297 -18.41 -20.68 10.38
N PHE A 298 -19.52 -20.83 9.65
CA PHE A 298 -20.03 -22.11 9.19
C PHE A 298 -19.02 -22.86 8.31
N LEU A 299 -18.32 -22.15 7.42
CA LEU A 299 -17.26 -22.72 6.60
C LEU A 299 -16.11 -23.26 7.45
N LEU A 300 -15.67 -22.50 8.45
CA LEU A 300 -14.61 -22.93 9.37
C LEU A 300 -15.04 -24.17 10.16
N PHE A 301 -16.26 -24.16 10.72
CA PHE A 301 -16.80 -25.33 11.42
C PHE A 301 -16.88 -26.54 10.48
N GLY A 302 -17.38 -26.37 9.26
CA GLY A 302 -17.49 -27.43 8.28
C GLY A 302 -16.14 -28.09 7.93
N LEU A 303 -15.07 -27.31 7.85
CA LEU A 303 -13.72 -27.84 7.57
C LEU A 303 -13.19 -28.79 8.66
N PHE A 304 -13.58 -28.55 9.92
CA PHE A 304 -13.11 -29.30 11.08
C PHE A 304 -14.15 -30.29 11.64
N THR A 305 -15.32 -30.47 10.99
CA THR A 305 -16.28 -31.48 11.40
C THR A 305 -15.66 -32.88 11.33
N PRO A 306 -15.83 -33.70 12.39
CA PRO A 306 -15.33 -35.08 12.38
C PRO A 306 -16.09 -35.92 11.34
N PRO A 307 -15.51 -37.01 10.84
CA PRO A 307 -16.21 -37.96 9.96
C PRO A 307 -17.41 -38.58 10.69
N THR A 308 -18.41 -39.02 9.92
CA THR A 308 -19.58 -39.73 10.44
C THR A 308 -19.15 -40.98 11.22
N GLU A 309 -19.90 -41.31 12.25
CA GLU A 309 -19.65 -42.50 13.10
C GLU A 309 -19.46 -43.74 12.23
N GLY A 310 -18.33 -44.42 12.45
CA GLY A 310 -17.97 -45.66 11.74
C GLY A 310 -16.86 -45.54 10.71
N VAL A 311 -16.50 -44.32 10.28
CA VAL A 311 -15.41 -44.05 9.30
C VAL A 311 -14.14 -43.66 10.01
N LYS A 312 -13.11 -44.54 10.00
CA LYS A 312 -11.80 -44.24 10.55
C LYS A 312 -10.93 -43.50 9.50
N MET A 313 -10.96 -42.17 9.52
CA MET A 313 -10.07 -41.33 8.73
C MET A 313 -9.08 -40.58 9.62
N SER A 314 -7.85 -40.34 9.09
CA SER A 314 -6.94 -39.44 9.80
C SER A 314 -7.49 -38.00 9.76
N PRO A 315 -7.22 -37.16 10.79
CA PRO A 315 -7.70 -35.78 10.82
C PRO A 315 -7.31 -34.97 9.56
N ILE A 316 -6.14 -35.24 9.01
CA ILE A 316 -5.62 -34.57 7.80
C ILE A 316 -6.46 -34.95 6.57
N VAL A 317 -6.75 -36.23 6.39
CA VAL A 317 -7.57 -36.72 5.25
C VAL A 317 -8.99 -36.17 5.36
N ASN A 318 -9.57 -36.16 6.55
CA ASN A 318 -10.89 -35.60 6.79
C ASN A 318 -10.96 -34.08 6.49
N PHE A 319 -9.94 -33.34 6.89
CA PHE A 319 -9.82 -31.92 6.56
C PHE A 319 -9.82 -31.67 5.04
N PHE A 320 -9.01 -32.42 4.28
CA PHE A 320 -8.98 -32.28 2.82
C PHE A 320 -10.29 -32.71 2.15
N ASN A 321 -10.96 -33.74 2.65
CA ASN A 321 -12.29 -34.13 2.16
C ASN A 321 -13.31 -33.00 2.34
N ASN A 322 -13.38 -32.43 3.54
CA ASN A 322 -14.26 -31.30 3.82
C ASN A 322 -13.89 -30.05 2.99
N PHE A 323 -12.60 -29.80 2.80
CA PHE A 323 -12.09 -28.69 1.99
C PHE A 323 -12.55 -28.79 0.53
N PHE A 324 -12.39 -29.94 -0.12
CA PHE A 324 -12.80 -30.13 -1.51
C PHE A 324 -14.31 -30.12 -1.73
N LEU A 325 -15.11 -30.39 -0.70
CA LEU A 325 -16.56 -30.27 -0.75
C LEU A 325 -17.04 -28.82 -0.54
N ILE A 326 -16.57 -28.18 0.53
CA ILE A 326 -17.15 -26.94 1.04
C ILE A 326 -16.60 -25.72 0.29
N VAL A 327 -15.30 -25.68 0.02
CA VAL A 327 -14.64 -24.49 -0.56
C VAL A 327 -15.09 -24.19 -1.99
N PRO A 328 -15.18 -25.15 -2.93
CA PRO A 328 -15.67 -24.86 -4.27
C PRO A 328 -17.13 -24.35 -4.26
N ALA A 329 -17.99 -24.97 -3.47
CA ALA A 329 -19.38 -24.54 -3.32
C ALA A 329 -19.47 -23.11 -2.77
N PHE A 330 -18.67 -22.78 -1.77
CA PHE A 330 -18.59 -21.45 -1.19
C PHE A 330 -18.08 -20.40 -2.20
N VAL A 331 -17.04 -20.71 -2.95
CA VAL A 331 -16.45 -19.83 -3.98
C VAL A 331 -17.48 -19.52 -5.08
N ILE A 332 -18.24 -20.53 -5.53
CA ILE A 332 -19.29 -20.36 -6.54
C ILE A 332 -20.45 -19.53 -5.98
N PHE A 333 -20.91 -19.85 -4.79
CA PHE A 333 -22.05 -19.14 -4.16
C PHE A 333 -21.72 -17.66 -3.90
N THR A 334 -20.53 -17.36 -3.43
CA THR A 334 -20.12 -16.01 -3.03
C THR A 334 -19.52 -15.18 -4.16
N ASN A 335 -19.28 -15.78 -5.35
CA ASN A 335 -18.54 -15.17 -6.44
C ASN A 335 -17.13 -14.68 -6.01
N LEU A 336 -16.48 -15.45 -5.15
CA LEU A 336 -15.10 -15.14 -4.75
C LEU A 336 -14.18 -15.16 -5.98
N CYS A 337 -13.27 -14.22 -6.07
CA CYS A 337 -12.36 -14.04 -7.22
C CYS A 337 -13.08 -13.79 -8.57
N GLY A 338 -14.34 -13.34 -8.55
CA GLY A 338 -15.08 -13.02 -9.79
C GLY A 338 -15.40 -14.23 -10.67
N ILE A 339 -15.47 -15.44 -10.11
CA ILE A 339 -15.62 -16.69 -10.87
C ILE A 339 -16.88 -16.71 -11.76
N TRP A 340 -17.91 -15.92 -11.43
CA TRP A 340 -19.13 -15.85 -12.26
C TRP A 340 -18.86 -15.36 -13.68
N SER A 341 -17.87 -14.48 -13.89
CA SER A 341 -17.50 -14.00 -15.21
C SER A 341 -16.84 -15.08 -16.10
N LYS A 342 -16.34 -16.15 -15.47
CA LYS A 342 -15.61 -17.24 -16.12
C LYS A 342 -16.49 -18.47 -16.41
N LEU A 343 -17.64 -18.58 -15.70
CA LEU A 343 -18.53 -19.73 -15.84
C LEU A 343 -19.75 -19.42 -16.71
N PRO A 344 -20.07 -20.24 -17.76
CA PRO A 344 -21.06 -19.91 -18.79
C PRO A 344 -22.42 -19.48 -18.26
N LEU A 345 -23.01 -20.25 -17.34
CA LEU A 345 -24.34 -19.97 -16.78
C LEU A 345 -24.34 -18.78 -15.81
N LEU A 346 -23.22 -18.53 -15.13
CA LEU A 346 -23.10 -17.46 -14.15
C LEU A 346 -22.76 -16.11 -14.80
N LYS A 347 -22.20 -16.11 -16.01
CA LYS A 347 -21.92 -14.93 -16.82
C LYS A 347 -23.19 -14.23 -17.33
N SER A 348 -24.36 -14.92 -17.32
CA SER A 348 -25.62 -14.40 -17.84
C SER A 348 -26.04 -13.11 -17.12
N SER A 349 -26.55 -12.14 -17.87
CA SER A 349 -27.16 -10.91 -17.35
C SER A 349 -28.53 -11.17 -16.68
N SER A 350 -29.21 -12.27 -17.02
CA SER A 350 -30.50 -12.65 -16.44
C SER A 350 -30.34 -13.17 -15.00
N PRO A 351 -31.03 -12.57 -14.00
CA PRO A 351 -30.97 -13.04 -12.62
C PRO A 351 -31.46 -14.49 -12.43
N GLY A 352 -32.45 -14.90 -13.21
CA GLY A 352 -33.00 -16.29 -13.17
C GLY A 352 -31.98 -17.33 -13.64
N THR A 353 -31.37 -17.09 -14.81
CA THR A 353 -30.34 -17.99 -15.37
C THR A 353 -29.12 -18.07 -14.44
N ARG A 354 -28.72 -16.97 -13.82
CA ARG A 354 -27.61 -16.95 -12.87
C ARG A 354 -27.91 -17.75 -11.62
N LYS A 355 -29.12 -17.62 -11.04
CA LYS A 355 -29.56 -18.45 -9.88
C LYS A 355 -29.57 -19.94 -10.22
N ALA A 356 -30.15 -20.31 -11.37
CA ALA A 356 -30.12 -21.69 -11.85
C ALA A 356 -28.69 -22.21 -12.03
N GLY A 357 -27.79 -21.39 -12.60
CA GLY A 357 -26.37 -21.71 -12.76
C GLY A 357 -25.67 -22.00 -11.42
N ILE A 358 -25.90 -21.20 -10.39
CA ILE A 358 -25.32 -21.42 -9.05
C ILE A 358 -25.74 -22.81 -8.53
N VAL A 359 -27.04 -23.15 -8.61
CA VAL A 359 -27.55 -24.43 -8.15
C VAL A 359 -26.93 -25.60 -8.93
N ILE A 360 -26.86 -25.50 -10.25
CA ILE A 360 -26.26 -26.51 -11.11
C ILE A 360 -24.78 -26.75 -10.75
N TYR A 361 -23.98 -25.71 -10.61
CA TYR A 361 -22.57 -25.87 -10.28
C TYR A 361 -22.33 -26.41 -8.87
N ILE A 362 -23.19 -26.07 -7.90
CA ILE A 362 -23.15 -26.69 -6.55
C ILE A 362 -23.46 -28.19 -6.65
N ILE A 363 -24.48 -28.56 -7.40
CA ILE A 363 -24.83 -29.99 -7.61
C ILE A 363 -23.66 -30.74 -8.26
N VAL A 364 -23.02 -30.15 -9.26
CA VAL A 364 -21.85 -30.73 -9.90
C VAL A 364 -20.69 -30.92 -8.89
N CYS A 365 -20.39 -29.92 -8.05
CA CYS A 365 -19.37 -30.05 -7.01
C CYS A 365 -19.66 -31.19 -6.04
N VAL A 366 -20.93 -31.31 -5.57
CA VAL A 366 -21.37 -32.39 -4.66
C VAL A 366 -21.27 -33.74 -5.35
N SER A 367 -21.64 -33.83 -6.63
CA SER A 367 -21.57 -35.11 -7.39
C SER A 367 -20.11 -35.54 -7.61
N ILE A 368 -19.23 -34.63 -7.94
CA ILE A 368 -17.77 -34.91 -8.07
C ILE A 368 -17.21 -35.42 -6.75
N TYR A 369 -17.59 -34.78 -5.63
CA TYR A 369 -17.20 -35.20 -4.29
C TYR A 369 -17.71 -36.61 -3.95
N GLY A 370 -18.97 -36.93 -4.29
CA GLY A 370 -19.55 -38.27 -4.12
C GLY A 370 -18.76 -39.35 -4.86
N ILE A 371 -18.45 -39.09 -6.16
CA ILE A 371 -17.64 -40.00 -6.99
C ILE A 371 -16.21 -40.15 -6.42
N TYR A 372 -15.61 -39.06 -5.95
CA TYR A 372 -14.29 -39.11 -5.32
C TYR A 372 -14.28 -40.00 -4.08
N ASN A 373 -15.31 -39.88 -3.21
CA ASN A 373 -15.42 -40.72 -2.02
C ASN A 373 -15.65 -42.22 -2.36
N GLU A 374 -16.40 -42.55 -3.41
CA GLU A 374 -16.57 -43.93 -3.85
C GLU A 374 -15.28 -44.57 -4.41
N ILE A 375 -14.38 -43.76 -4.98
CA ILE A 375 -13.12 -44.24 -5.54
C ILE A 375 -12.04 -44.43 -4.47
N PHE A 376 -12.02 -43.59 -3.44
CA PHE A 376 -10.96 -43.51 -2.44
C PHE A 376 -11.37 -43.94 -1.02
N SER A 377 -12.62 -44.38 -0.80
CA SER A 377 -13.09 -45.07 0.41
C SER A 377 -12.94 -46.57 0.28
#